data_8320749c7ca84393319dd2bf3a2d4b4f
#
_entry.id   8320749c7ca84393319dd2bf3a2d4b4f
#
_cell.length_a   1.000
_cell.length_b   1.000
_cell.length_c   1.000
_cell.angle_alpha   90.00
_cell.angle_beta   90.00
_cell.angle_gamma   90.00
#
_symmetry.space_group_name_H-M   'P 1'
#
loop_
_entity.id
_entity.type
_entity.pdbx_description
1 polymer ?
#
loop_
_entity_poly.entity_id
_entity_poly.type
_entity_poly.pdbx_seq_one_letter_code
_entity_poly.pdbx_strand_id
1 'polypeptide(L)'
;MTRGGTPSDPFPLNGFHHVEFWTDNAYQSAQFFRSLMGFAIEGYRGPETGVRETASWALRQNEARFIVTGALFPDHPISRHVMEHGPGVHDVALAVPDAQVAFEQALARGAEAAYKPEMVEGETKTWAQAGIQTYGETIHSLVQSDLTWPPPDFAPFEDTVAQPVGLQRIDHVVGNVGLGEMDRWVAFYEDVFGFVLLRHFDDEQISTEYSALMSKVV
;
A
#
# COMPACT_ATOMS: atom_id res chain seq x y z
N MET A 1 -2.80 27.81 -18.58
CA MET A 1 -2.34 28.41 -17.32
C MET A 1 -1.27 27.49 -16.79
N THR A 2 -0.02 27.90 -16.88
CA THR A 2 1.14 27.19 -16.30
C THR A 2 1.00 27.24 -14.78
N ARG A 3 0.64 26.14 -14.15
CA ARG A 3 0.78 26.01 -12.69
C ARG A 3 2.27 25.97 -12.39
N GLY A 4 2.74 27.06 -11.83
CA GLY A 4 4.15 27.27 -11.57
C GLY A 4 4.58 26.66 -10.27
N GLY A 5 5.79 26.16 -10.26
CA GLY A 5 6.65 25.99 -9.11
C GLY A 5 6.47 24.67 -8.38
N THR A 6 7.53 23.88 -8.41
CA THR A 6 7.79 22.85 -7.38
C THR A 6 7.52 23.50 -6.01
N PRO A 7 6.73 22.88 -5.13
CA PRO A 7 6.55 23.39 -3.77
C PRO A 7 7.94 23.62 -3.15
N SER A 8 8.12 24.75 -2.49
CA SER A 8 9.37 25.10 -1.80
C SER A 8 9.69 24.16 -0.63
N ASP A 9 8.80 23.22 -0.35
CA ASP A 9 8.88 22.21 0.70
C ASP A 9 8.48 20.85 0.10
N PRO A 10 9.45 19.99 -0.25
CA PRO A 10 9.17 18.67 -0.79
C PRO A 10 8.44 17.82 0.26
N PHE A 11 7.48 16.99 -0.19
CA PHE A 11 6.83 16.04 0.70
C PHE A 11 7.86 15.03 1.20
N PRO A 12 7.92 14.75 2.51
CA PRO A 12 8.96 13.90 3.10
C PRO A 12 8.69 12.41 2.82
N LEU A 13 9.05 11.93 1.64
CA LEU A 13 8.80 10.57 1.19
C LEU A 13 10.10 9.80 0.99
N ASN A 14 10.19 8.60 1.60
CA ASN A 14 11.35 7.70 1.53
C ASN A 14 11.10 6.46 0.62
N GLY A 15 10.01 6.47 -0.16
CA GLY A 15 9.63 5.37 -1.05
C GLY A 15 8.52 4.49 -0.51
N PHE A 16 8.37 3.30 -1.11
CA PHE A 16 7.38 2.33 -0.66
C PHE A 16 7.81 1.66 0.65
N HIS A 17 6.87 1.53 1.59
CA HIS A 17 7.08 0.75 2.81
C HIS A 17 6.62 -0.70 2.61
N HIS A 18 5.36 -0.89 2.25
CA HIS A 18 4.77 -2.20 1.91
C HIS A 18 3.50 -2.02 1.06
N VAL A 19 2.99 -3.12 0.55
CA VAL A 19 1.65 -3.19 -0.05
C VAL A 19 0.80 -4.16 0.76
N GLU A 20 -0.41 -3.76 1.17
CA GLU A 20 -1.37 -4.64 1.81
C GLU A 20 -2.47 -5.06 0.84
N PHE A 21 -2.70 -6.37 0.81
CA PHE A 21 -3.78 -7.00 0.07
C PHE A 21 -4.90 -7.42 1.02
N TRP A 22 -6.11 -7.04 0.69
CA TRP A 22 -7.30 -7.61 1.30
C TRP A 22 -7.77 -8.80 0.49
N THR A 23 -7.99 -9.95 1.15
CA THR A 23 -8.34 -11.21 0.48
C THR A 23 -9.42 -11.95 1.26
N ASP A 24 -10.07 -12.89 0.58
CA ASP A 24 -11.02 -13.82 1.19
C ASP A 24 -10.32 -14.88 2.04
N ASN A 25 -9.10 -15.28 1.65
CA ASN A 25 -8.30 -16.28 2.36
C ASN A 25 -6.84 -15.84 2.44
N ALA A 26 -6.50 -15.14 3.53
CA ALA A 26 -5.15 -14.62 3.74
C ALA A 26 -4.07 -15.71 3.77
N TYR A 27 -4.36 -16.87 4.36
CA TYR A 27 -3.42 -17.99 4.38
C TYR A 27 -3.11 -18.52 2.97
N GLN A 28 -4.14 -18.75 2.16
CA GLN A 28 -3.96 -19.22 0.79
C GLN A 28 -3.19 -18.20 -0.05
N SER A 29 -3.51 -16.92 0.08
CA SER A 29 -2.81 -15.84 -0.64
C SER A 29 -1.36 -15.71 -0.19
N ALA A 30 -1.07 -15.83 1.12
CA ALA A 30 0.30 -15.85 1.62
C ALA A 30 1.09 -17.05 1.06
N GLN A 31 0.48 -18.24 0.98
CA GLN A 31 1.12 -19.41 0.37
C GLN A 31 1.36 -19.25 -1.14
N PHE A 32 0.49 -18.53 -1.84
CA PHE A 32 0.71 -18.18 -3.25
C PHE A 32 1.99 -17.35 -3.42
N PHE A 33 2.11 -16.23 -2.70
CA PHE A 33 3.29 -15.37 -2.78
C PHE A 33 4.57 -16.09 -2.33
N ARG A 34 4.46 -16.91 -1.28
CA ARG A 34 5.59 -17.70 -0.78
C ARG A 34 6.07 -18.74 -1.80
N SER A 35 5.15 -19.54 -2.33
CA SER A 35 5.49 -20.71 -3.14
C SER A 35 5.83 -20.37 -4.58
N LEU A 36 5.20 -19.36 -5.17
CA LEU A 36 5.36 -19.00 -6.57
C LEU A 36 6.25 -17.80 -6.79
N MET A 37 6.28 -16.85 -5.83
CA MET A 37 7.04 -15.63 -5.96
C MET A 37 8.23 -15.55 -4.99
N GLY A 38 8.43 -16.57 -4.16
CA GLY A 38 9.61 -16.71 -3.30
C GLY A 38 9.67 -15.73 -2.13
N PHE A 39 8.54 -15.20 -1.67
CA PHE A 39 8.48 -14.41 -0.44
C PHE A 39 8.64 -15.31 0.78
N ALA A 40 9.40 -14.86 1.77
CA ALA A 40 9.40 -15.47 3.09
C ALA A 40 8.25 -14.91 3.93
N ILE A 41 7.54 -15.78 4.65
CA ILE A 41 6.61 -15.34 5.69
C ILE A 41 7.45 -15.02 6.93
N GLU A 42 7.36 -13.80 7.44
CA GLU A 42 8.14 -13.33 8.59
C GLU A 42 7.29 -12.95 9.80
N GLY A 43 5.97 -12.84 9.63
CA GLY A 43 5.07 -12.51 10.74
C GLY A 43 3.65 -12.97 10.52
N TYR A 44 2.95 -13.18 11.63
CA TYR A 44 1.54 -13.55 11.68
C TYR A 44 0.80 -12.73 12.74
N ARG A 45 -0.42 -12.31 12.40
CA ARG A 45 -1.35 -11.68 13.34
C ARG A 45 -2.73 -12.27 13.11
N GLY A 46 -3.35 -12.83 14.14
CA GLY A 46 -4.64 -13.49 14.03
C GLY A 46 -5.13 -14.05 15.36
N PRO A 47 -6.08 -14.98 15.36
CA PRO A 47 -6.66 -15.54 16.59
C PRO A 47 -5.64 -16.05 17.60
N GLU A 48 -4.58 -16.68 17.13
CA GLU A 48 -3.51 -17.25 17.99
C GLU A 48 -2.66 -16.15 18.67
N THR A 49 -2.67 -14.93 18.11
CA THR A 49 -1.99 -13.75 18.66
C THR A 49 -2.97 -12.78 19.34
N GLY A 50 -4.25 -13.19 19.52
CA GLY A 50 -5.26 -12.40 20.21
C GLY A 50 -6.15 -11.53 19.33
N VAL A 51 -5.90 -11.44 18.01
CA VAL A 51 -6.72 -10.70 17.05
C VAL A 51 -7.76 -11.64 16.43
N ARG A 52 -9.02 -11.54 16.86
CA ARG A 52 -10.06 -12.52 16.52
C ARG A 52 -10.84 -12.23 15.24
N GLU A 53 -10.75 -11.02 14.72
CA GLU A 53 -11.60 -10.57 13.61
C GLU A 53 -10.93 -10.75 12.25
N THR A 54 -9.59 -10.78 12.22
CA THR A 54 -8.80 -10.90 10.99
C THR A 54 -7.65 -11.90 11.18
N ALA A 55 -7.13 -12.38 10.05
CA ALA A 55 -5.85 -13.08 9.98
C ALA A 55 -4.96 -12.36 8.95
N SER A 56 -3.74 -12.02 9.34
CA SER A 56 -2.79 -11.28 8.51
C SER A 56 -1.43 -11.98 8.49
N TRP A 57 -0.79 -11.99 7.33
CA TRP A 57 0.55 -12.53 7.13
C TRP A 57 1.46 -11.46 6.56
N ALA A 58 2.62 -11.27 7.19
CA ALA A 58 3.65 -10.35 6.72
C ALA A 58 4.71 -11.14 5.94
N LEU A 59 4.96 -10.73 4.71
CA LEU A 59 5.84 -11.40 3.78
C LEU A 59 6.94 -10.46 3.30
N ARG A 60 8.14 -11.00 3.06
CA ARG A 60 9.26 -10.21 2.53
C ARG A 60 10.11 -11.01 1.55
N GLN A 61 10.59 -10.32 0.52
CA GLN A 61 11.76 -10.72 -0.25
C GLN A 61 12.61 -9.48 -0.53
N ASN A 62 13.79 -9.41 0.08
CA ASN A 62 14.66 -8.24 0.09
C ASN A 62 13.92 -6.98 0.62
N GLU A 63 13.77 -5.94 -0.20
CA GLU A 63 13.04 -4.72 0.15
C GLU A 63 11.54 -4.77 -0.22
N ALA A 64 11.13 -5.78 -1.00
CA ALA A 64 9.71 -5.97 -1.30
C ALA A 64 8.99 -6.58 -0.08
N ARG A 65 7.97 -5.88 0.42
CA ARG A 65 7.20 -6.26 1.60
C ARG A 65 5.72 -6.25 1.30
N PHE A 66 5.03 -7.34 1.66
CA PHE A 66 3.60 -7.49 1.52
C PHE A 66 2.95 -7.83 2.85
N ILE A 67 1.76 -7.31 3.07
CA ILE A 67 0.82 -7.79 4.08
C ILE A 67 -0.36 -8.38 3.34
N VAL A 68 -0.84 -9.53 3.79
CA VAL A 68 -2.04 -10.15 3.24
C VAL A 68 -3.00 -10.35 4.38
N THR A 69 -4.16 -9.69 4.33
CA THR A 69 -5.15 -9.69 5.40
C THR A 69 -6.48 -10.23 4.89
N GLY A 70 -7.08 -11.13 5.65
CA GLY A 70 -8.43 -11.63 5.44
C GLY A 70 -9.26 -11.50 6.71
N ALA A 71 -10.55 -11.21 6.55
CA ALA A 71 -11.49 -11.21 7.66
C ALA A 71 -11.96 -12.64 7.99
N LEU A 72 -12.29 -12.86 9.26
CA LEU A 72 -12.80 -14.14 9.77
C LEU A 72 -14.33 -14.13 9.97
N PHE A 73 -14.96 -12.99 9.74
CA PHE A 73 -16.40 -12.80 9.88
C PHE A 73 -16.99 -12.13 8.64
N PRO A 74 -18.20 -12.54 8.19
CA PRO A 74 -18.82 -12.04 6.97
C PRO A 74 -19.19 -10.56 7.05
N ASP A 75 -19.49 -10.04 8.22
CA ASP A 75 -19.89 -8.63 8.42
C ASP A 75 -18.72 -7.65 8.57
N HIS A 76 -17.48 -8.17 8.50
CA HIS A 76 -16.29 -7.32 8.59
C HIS A 76 -16.13 -6.45 7.33
N PRO A 77 -15.60 -5.20 7.44
CA PRO A 77 -15.37 -4.33 6.28
C PRO A 77 -14.55 -5.00 5.16
N ILE A 78 -13.50 -5.75 5.49
CA ILE A 78 -12.70 -6.52 4.53
C ILE A 78 -13.55 -7.52 3.75
N SER A 79 -14.45 -8.26 4.43
CA SER A 79 -15.33 -9.23 3.76
C SER A 79 -16.27 -8.55 2.77
N ARG A 80 -16.82 -7.38 3.13
CA ARG A 80 -17.69 -6.60 2.23
C ARG A 80 -16.92 -6.08 1.03
N HIS A 81 -15.73 -5.51 1.26
CA HIS A 81 -14.85 -5.03 0.20
C HIS A 81 -14.49 -6.15 -0.79
N VAL A 82 -14.04 -7.31 -0.28
CA VAL A 82 -13.67 -8.46 -1.12
C VAL A 82 -14.88 -9.02 -1.88
N MET A 83 -16.08 -8.99 -1.28
CA MET A 83 -17.30 -9.43 -1.97
C MET A 83 -17.69 -8.49 -3.11
N GLU A 84 -17.45 -7.20 -2.98
CA GLU A 84 -17.78 -6.19 -3.98
C GLU A 84 -16.73 -6.07 -5.09
N HIS A 85 -15.44 -6.07 -4.72
CA HIS A 85 -14.33 -5.78 -5.62
C HIS A 85 -13.45 -6.99 -5.96
N GLY A 86 -13.59 -8.10 -5.22
CA GLY A 86 -12.65 -9.21 -5.25
C GLY A 86 -11.40 -8.94 -4.39
N PRO A 87 -10.52 -9.96 -4.24
CA PRO A 87 -9.23 -9.77 -3.59
C PRO A 87 -8.35 -8.77 -4.35
N GLY A 88 -7.71 -7.85 -3.65
CA GLY A 88 -6.89 -6.82 -4.28
C GLY A 88 -6.07 -6.00 -3.30
N VAL A 89 -5.35 -5.02 -3.84
CA VAL A 89 -4.60 -4.05 -3.05
C VAL A 89 -5.57 -3.08 -2.38
N HIS A 90 -5.44 -2.96 -1.06
CA HIS A 90 -6.17 -1.96 -0.27
C HIS A 90 -5.25 -0.81 0.17
N ASP A 91 -4.02 -1.11 0.56
CA ASP A 91 -3.08 -0.09 1.03
C ASP A 91 -1.76 -0.15 0.26
N VAL A 92 -1.33 1.01 -0.25
CA VAL A 92 0.02 1.22 -0.75
C VAL A 92 0.73 2.12 0.27
N ALA A 93 1.35 1.48 1.26
CA ALA A 93 2.00 2.17 2.36
C ALA A 93 3.32 2.81 1.94
N LEU A 94 3.52 4.04 2.33
CA LEU A 94 4.66 4.88 2.01
C LEU A 94 5.52 5.11 3.26
N ALA A 95 6.83 4.98 3.11
CA ALA A 95 7.78 5.25 4.18
C ALA A 95 8.00 6.76 4.31
N VAL A 96 7.86 7.28 5.52
CA VAL A 96 8.06 8.70 5.86
C VAL A 96 8.95 8.83 7.10
N PRO A 97 9.71 9.94 7.24
CA PRO A 97 10.55 10.18 8.41
C PRO A 97 9.73 10.52 9.67
N ASP A 98 8.54 11.09 9.51
CA ASP A 98 7.62 11.46 10.60
C ASP A 98 6.18 11.35 10.10
N ALA A 99 5.41 10.42 10.68
CA ALA A 99 4.03 10.13 10.24
C ALA A 99 3.06 11.27 10.56
N GLN A 100 3.21 11.93 11.70
CA GLN A 100 2.38 13.05 12.10
C GLN A 100 2.59 14.25 11.15
N VAL A 101 3.83 14.62 10.93
CA VAL A 101 4.19 15.75 10.04
C VAL A 101 3.75 15.47 8.61
N ALA A 102 4.00 14.26 8.09
CA ALA A 102 3.58 13.88 6.75
C ALA A 102 2.06 13.91 6.58
N PHE A 103 1.32 13.43 7.58
CA PHE A 103 -0.15 13.46 7.57
C PHE A 103 -0.68 14.90 7.56
N GLU A 104 -0.16 15.76 8.44
CA GLU A 104 -0.58 17.18 8.49
C GLU A 104 -0.28 17.90 7.18
N GLN A 105 0.88 17.66 6.57
CA GLN A 105 1.23 18.23 5.27
C GLN A 105 0.30 17.71 4.16
N ALA A 106 -0.02 16.41 4.13
CA ALA A 106 -0.95 15.83 3.15
C ALA A 106 -2.33 16.48 3.24
N LEU A 107 -2.88 16.62 4.45
CA LEU A 107 -4.17 17.29 4.67
C LEU A 107 -4.13 18.77 4.26
N ALA A 108 -3.07 19.50 4.60
CA ALA A 108 -2.90 20.89 4.21
C ALA A 108 -2.82 21.07 2.68
N ARG A 109 -2.43 20.04 1.94
CA ARG A 109 -2.36 19.99 0.48
C ARG A 109 -3.62 19.38 -0.17
N GLY A 110 -4.67 19.11 0.62
CA GLY A 110 -5.98 18.69 0.12
C GLY A 110 -6.28 17.19 0.14
N ALA A 111 -5.44 16.39 0.77
CA ALA A 111 -5.77 14.98 1.01
C ALA A 111 -6.87 14.86 2.08
N GLU A 112 -7.64 13.77 2.01
CA GLU A 112 -8.63 13.40 3.01
C GLU A 112 -8.07 12.31 3.93
N ALA A 113 -8.37 12.38 5.24
CA ALA A 113 -7.92 11.38 6.19
C ALA A 113 -8.64 10.05 5.99
N ALA A 114 -7.89 8.95 5.92
CA ALA A 114 -8.41 7.59 6.08
C ALA A 114 -8.46 7.22 7.56
N TYR A 115 -7.37 7.44 8.26
CA TYR A 115 -7.28 7.32 9.72
C TYR A 115 -6.23 8.30 10.28
N LYS A 116 -6.40 8.68 11.55
CA LYS A 116 -5.53 9.65 12.23
C LYS A 116 -4.21 9.00 12.64
N PRO A 117 -3.18 9.82 12.90
CA PRO A 117 -1.92 9.32 13.43
C PRO A 117 -2.10 8.47 14.69
N GLU A 118 -1.49 7.30 14.67
CA GLU A 118 -1.53 6.33 15.75
C GLU A 118 -0.20 5.60 15.91
N MET A 119 0.01 4.98 17.08
CA MET A 119 1.15 4.11 17.34
C MET A 119 0.73 2.65 17.21
N VAL A 120 1.46 1.89 16.42
CA VAL A 120 1.37 0.43 16.38
C VAL A 120 2.42 -0.11 17.35
N GLU A 121 1.96 -0.72 18.42
CA GLU A 121 2.82 -1.20 19.49
C GLU A 121 3.02 -2.72 19.39
N GLY A 122 4.23 -3.17 19.67
CA GLY A 122 4.60 -4.57 19.83
C GLY A 122 5.50 -4.74 21.06
N GLU A 123 5.94 -5.95 21.33
CA GLU A 123 6.77 -6.22 22.53
C GLU A 123 8.11 -5.47 22.53
N THR A 124 8.73 -5.30 21.37
CA THR A 124 10.08 -4.71 21.23
C THR A 124 10.19 -3.62 20.18
N LYS A 125 9.13 -3.33 19.45
CA LYS A 125 9.13 -2.40 18.33
C LYS A 125 7.88 -1.54 18.37
N THR A 126 7.96 -0.35 17.82
CA THR A 126 6.82 0.53 17.60
C THR A 126 6.91 1.18 16.22
N TRP A 127 5.76 1.41 15.59
CA TRP A 127 5.63 2.28 14.42
C TRP A 127 4.70 3.43 14.76
N ALA A 128 4.93 4.58 14.13
CA ALA A 128 3.90 5.58 13.99
C ALA A 128 3.35 5.52 12.57
N GLN A 129 2.04 5.59 12.42
CA GLN A 129 1.41 5.58 11.11
C GLN A 129 0.18 6.48 11.06
N ALA A 130 -0.19 6.92 9.87
CA ALA A 130 -1.42 7.65 9.59
C ALA A 130 -1.88 7.31 8.18
N GLY A 131 -3.15 7.46 7.85
CA GLY A 131 -3.68 7.09 6.53
C GLY A 131 -4.40 8.22 5.82
N ILE A 132 -4.23 8.31 4.51
CA ILE A 132 -4.98 9.21 3.64
C ILE A 132 -5.73 8.41 2.56
N GLN A 133 -6.88 8.94 2.15
CA GLN A 133 -7.70 8.37 1.09
C GLN A 133 -7.08 8.62 -0.27
N THR A 134 -7.26 7.66 -1.17
CA THR A 134 -6.92 7.79 -2.59
C THR A 134 -8.09 7.37 -3.48
N TYR A 135 -7.83 6.91 -4.68
CA TYR A 135 -8.88 6.46 -5.62
C TYR A 135 -9.52 5.14 -5.17
N GLY A 136 -10.80 5.00 -5.48
CA GLY A 136 -11.59 3.84 -5.07
C GLY A 136 -11.66 3.78 -3.54
N GLU A 137 -11.41 2.61 -3.00
CA GLU A 137 -11.30 2.38 -1.55
C GLU A 137 -9.85 2.09 -1.12
N THR A 138 -8.88 2.41 -1.99
CA THR A 138 -7.46 2.29 -1.69
C THR A 138 -7.01 3.46 -0.83
N ILE A 139 -6.06 3.20 0.06
CA ILE A 139 -5.45 4.21 0.91
C ILE A 139 -3.93 4.28 0.74
N HIS A 140 -3.34 5.34 1.24
CA HIS A 140 -1.91 5.41 1.52
C HIS A 140 -1.68 5.54 3.02
N SER A 141 -1.12 4.51 3.63
CA SER A 141 -0.54 4.61 4.97
C SER A 141 0.81 5.32 4.88
N LEU A 142 1.01 6.32 5.73
CA LEU A 142 2.26 7.06 5.92
C LEU A 142 2.95 6.45 7.14
N VAL A 143 3.96 5.62 6.91
CA VAL A 143 4.58 4.78 7.95
C VAL A 143 5.94 5.31 8.34
N GLN A 144 6.06 5.71 9.60
CA GLN A 144 7.32 6.02 10.25
C GLN A 144 7.81 4.79 11.00
N SER A 145 8.79 4.14 10.43
CA SER A 145 9.46 2.99 11.04
C SER A 145 10.95 3.06 10.75
N ASP A 146 11.76 2.39 11.56
CA ASP A 146 13.19 2.19 11.30
C ASP A 146 13.41 1.08 10.26
N LEU A 147 12.49 0.92 9.33
CA LEU A 147 12.42 -0.18 8.36
C LEU A 147 12.41 -1.57 9.00
N THR A 148 12.00 -1.63 10.26
CA THR A 148 11.83 -2.91 10.98
C THR A 148 10.68 -3.69 10.37
N TRP A 149 10.84 -5.00 10.27
CA TRP A 149 9.85 -5.93 9.72
C TRP A 149 9.86 -7.22 10.54
N PRO A 150 8.78 -7.96 10.72
CA PRO A 150 7.40 -7.60 10.38
C PRO A 150 6.85 -6.43 11.21
N PRO A 151 5.58 -5.98 10.98
CA PRO A 151 4.94 -4.95 11.81
C PRO A 151 5.01 -5.28 13.31
N PRO A 152 5.04 -4.26 14.20
CA PRO A 152 5.25 -4.48 15.64
C PRO A 152 4.22 -5.42 16.30
N ASP A 153 2.99 -5.38 15.86
CA ASP A 153 1.84 -6.15 16.37
C ASP A 153 1.72 -7.56 15.75
N PHE A 154 2.68 -7.97 14.93
CA PHE A 154 2.77 -9.32 14.38
C PHE A 154 3.69 -10.20 15.22
N ALA A 155 3.24 -11.41 15.55
CA ALA A 155 4.12 -12.43 16.10
C ALA A 155 5.14 -12.86 15.04
N PRO A 156 6.44 -12.91 15.35
CA PRO A 156 7.46 -13.35 14.41
C PRO A 156 7.21 -14.78 13.93
N PHE A 157 7.47 -15.03 12.66
CA PHE A 157 7.37 -16.34 12.03
C PHE A 157 8.67 -16.66 11.31
N GLU A 158 9.26 -17.83 11.57
CA GLU A 158 10.47 -18.30 10.91
C GLU A 158 10.10 -19.21 9.74
N ASP A 159 10.25 -18.70 8.52
CA ASP A 159 10.02 -19.48 7.30
C ASP A 159 11.30 -20.18 6.84
N THR A 160 11.37 -21.48 7.08
CA THR A 160 12.54 -22.31 6.72
C THR A 160 12.48 -22.92 5.32
N VAL A 161 11.38 -22.66 4.57
CA VAL A 161 11.17 -23.32 3.26
C VAL A 161 10.96 -22.35 2.10
N ALA A 162 10.92 -21.05 2.37
CA ALA A 162 10.85 -20.04 1.31
C ALA A 162 12.07 -20.10 0.39
N GLN A 163 11.85 -19.97 -0.91
CA GLN A 163 12.92 -20.00 -1.92
C GLN A 163 12.87 -18.70 -2.74
N PRO A 164 13.71 -17.69 -2.40
CA PRO A 164 13.73 -16.42 -3.10
C PRO A 164 14.01 -16.58 -4.59
N VAL A 165 13.25 -15.86 -5.41
CA VAL A 165 13.40 -15.86 -6.88
C VAL A 165 14.14 -14.62 -7.39
N GLY A 166 14.66 -13.79 -6.49
CA GLY A 166 15.50 -12.63 -6.84
C GLY A 166 14.76 -11.29 -6.97
N LEU A 167 13.51 -11.20 -6.49
CA LEU A 167 12.82 -9.91 -6.38
C LEU A 167 13.57 -9.01 -5.41
N GLN A 168 13.75 -7.73 -5.78
CA GLN A 168 14.55 -6.80 -4.99
C GLN A 168 13.68 -5.82 -4.21
N ARG A 169 12.79 -5.12 -4.90
CA ARG A 169 11.96 -4.06 -4.34
C ARG A 169 10.69 -3.86 -5.16
N ILE A 170 9.73 -3.12 -4.63
CA ILE A 170 8.61 -2.57 -5.38
C ILE A 170 9.15 -1.38 -6.17
N ASP A 171 9.12 -1.47 -7.50
CA ASP A 171 9.65 -0.43 -8.39
C ASP A 171 8.60 0.65 -8.63
N HIS A 172 7.39 0.24 -8.98
CA HIS A 172 6.24 1.13 -9.19
C HIS A 172 4.93 0.40 -8.93
N VAL A 173 3.86 1.17 -8.73
CA VAL A 173 2.49 0.68 -8.58
C VAL A 173 1.61 1.38 -9.60
N VAL A 174 0.73 0.63 -10.24
CA VAL A 174 -0.25 1.16 -11.21
C VAL A 174 -1.64 1.12 -10.58
N GLY A 175 -2.32 2.25 -10.57
CA GLY A 175 -3.70 2.37 -10.13
C GLY A 175 -4.64 2.58 -11.31
N ASN A 176 -5.75 1.84 -11.35
CA ASN A 176 -6.84 2.09 -12.28
C ASN A 176 -7.83 3.06 -11.64
N VAL A 177 -8.24 4.05 -12.40
CA VAL A 177 -9.20 5.08 -11.97
C VAL A 177 -10.40 5.11 -12.91
N GLY A 178 -11.49 5.74 -12.50
CA GLY A 178 -12.68 5.89 -13.32
C GLY A 178 -12.39 6.59 -14.65
N LEU A 179 -13.18 6.27 -15.69
CA LEU A 179 -13.03 6.90 -16.99
C LEU A 179 -13.17 8.43 -16.90
N GLY A 180 -12.17 9.15 -17.39
CA GLY A 180 -12.08 10.61 -17.32
C GLY A 180 -11.53 11.16 -16.00
N GLU A 181 -11.20 10.32 -15.00
CA GLU A 181 -10.68 10.75 -13.70
C GLU A 181 -9.15 10.83 -13.63
N MET A 182 -8.44 10.38 -14.64
CA MET A 182 -6.98 10.30 -14.63
C MET A 182 -6.30 11.63 -14.33
N ASP A 183 -6.78 12.75 -14.92
CA ASP A 183 -6.21 14.08 -14.69
C ASP A 183 -6.41 14.57 -13.25
N ARG A 184 -7.55 14.25 -12.65
CA ARG A 184 -7.84 14.55 -11.24
C ARG A 184 -6.84 13.85 -10.33
N TRP A 185 -6.58 12.55 -10.58
CA TRP A 185 -5.68 11.78 -9.73
C TRP A 185 -4.21 12.13 -9.98
N VAL A 186 -3.82 12.45 -11.21
CA VAL A 186 -2.49 13.04 -11.47
C VAL A 186 -2.31 14.32 -10.68
N ALA A 187 -3.30 15.24 -10.74
CA ALA A 187 -3.25 16.48 -9.95
C ALA A 187 -3.18 16.22 -8.44
N PHE A 188 -3.89 15.19 -7.93
CA PHE A 188 -3.77 14.79 -6.53
C PHE A 188 -2.33 14.42 -6.16
N TYR A 189 -1.65 13.59 -6.94
CA TYR A 189 -0.27 13.20 -6.65
C TYR A 189 0.72 14.36 -6.82
N GLU A 190 0.46 15.27 -7.77
CA GLU A 190 1.26 16.49 -7.93
C GLU A 190 1.07 17.45 -6.74
N ASP A 191 -0.17 17.72 -6.35
CA ASP A 191 -0.51 18.68 -5.30
C ASP A 191 -0.14 18.14 -3.89
N VAL A 192 -0.46 16.88 -3.58
CA VAL A 192 -0.24 16.30 -2.24
C VAL A 192 1.21 15.90 -2.04
N PHE A 193 1.76 15.12 -2.96
CA PHE A 193 3.10 14.53 -2.78
C PHE A 193 4.21 15.30 -3.49
N GLY A 194 3.86 16.27 -4.35
CA GLY A 194 4.83 16.98 -5.16
C GLY A 194 5.42 16.14 -6.28
N PHE A 195 4.72 15.10 -6.71
CA PHE A 195 5.13 14.30 -7.86
C PHE A 195 5.09 15.14 -9.13
N VAL A 196 5.84 14.75 -10.13
CA VAL A 196 5.85 15.43 -11.42
C VAL A 196 5.44 14.45 -12.51
N LEU A 197 4.65 14.91 -13.48
CA LEU A 197 4.29 14.11 -14.63
C LEU A 197 5.55 13.77 -15.43
N LEU A 198 5.93 12.50 -15.44
CA LEU A 198 7.11 12.01 -16.13
C LEU A 198 6.79 11.64 -17.59
N ARG A 199 5.67 10.95 -17.82
CA ARG A 199 5.27 10.46 -19.14
C ARG A 199 3.76 10.34 -19.25
N HIS A 200 3.27 10.62 -20.44
CA HIS A 200 1.89 10.37 -20.86
C HIS A 200 1.91 9.35 -22.00
N PHE A 201 1.03 8.37 -21.94
CA PHE A 201 0.72 7.44 -23.02
C PHE A 201 -0.73 7.67 -23.42
N ASP A 202 -0.97 7.89 -24.72
CA ASP A 202 -2.30 8.03 -25.29
C ASP A 202 -2.71 6.78 -26.10
N ASP A 203 -3.95 6.77 -26.57
CA ASP A 203 -4.55 5.64 -27.28
C ASP A 203 -3.85 5.35 -28.61
N GLU A 204 -3.15 6.34 -29.20
CA GLU A 204 -2.42 6.15 -30.47
C GLU A 204 -1.11 5.39 -30.24
N GLN A 205 -0.55 5.48 -29.02
CA GLN A 205 0.73 4.84 -28.66
C GLN A 205 0.56 3.41 -28.18
N ILE A 206 -0.53 3.13 -27.45
CA ILE A 206 -0.81 1.79 -26.92
C ILE A 206 -2.28 1.45 -27.18
N SER A 207 -2.56 0.84 -28.32
CA SER A 207 -3.89 0.35 -28.65
C SER A 207 -3.84 -1.00 -29.36
N THR A 208 -4.91 -1.77 -29.18
CA THR A 208 -5.21 -2.98 -29.95
C THR A 208 -6.56 -2.78 -30.65
N GLU A 209 -6.96 -3.72 -31.50
CA GLU A 209 -8.27 -3.69 -32.19
C GLU A 209 -9.47 -3.53 -31.20
N TYR A 210 -9.30 -3.99 -29.95
CA TYR A 210 -10.38 -4.05 -28.95
C TYR A 210 -10.10 -3.29 -27.65
N SER A 211 -8.92 -2.68 -27.52
CA SER A 211 -8.49 -2.07 -26.25
C SER A 211 -7.48 -0.96 -26.50
N ALA A 212 -7.62 0.14 -25.78
CA ALA A 212 -6.66 1.23 -25.72
C ALA A 212 -6.25 1.47 -24.27
N LEU A 213 -4.97 1.76 -24.04
CA LEU A 213 -4.45 2.10 -22.72
C LEU A 213 -4.08 3.59 -22.69
N MET A 214 -4.80 4.36 -21.91
CA MET A 214 -4.39 5.70 -21.51
C MET A 214 -3.70 5.61 -20.15
N SER A 215 -2.48 6.10 -20.04
CA SER A 215 -1.72 6.07 -18.80
C SER A 215 -0.88 7.33 -18.60
N LYS A 216 -0.77 7.77 -17.35
CA LYS A 216 0.12 8.85 -16.96
C LYS A 216 1.02 8.35 -15.84
N VAL A 217 2.32 8.61 -15.98
CA VAL A 217 3.33 8.26 -14.97
C VAL A 217 3.76 9.52 -14.25
N VAL A 218 3.63 9.51 -12.94
CA VAL A 218 4.01 10.60 -12.05
C VAL A 218 5.12 10.18 -11.10
#